data_d77b0f43f70e7d259766e6491fb6eca8
#
_entry.id   d77b0f43f70e7d259766e6491fb6eca8
#
_cell.length_a   1.000
_cell.length_b   1.000
_cell.length_c   1.000
_cell.angle_alpha   90.00
_cell.angle_beta   90.00
_cell.angle_gamma   90.00
#
_symmetry.space_group_name_H-M   'P 1'
#
loop_
_entity.id
_entity.type
_entity.pdbx_description
1 polymer ?
#
loop_
_entity_poly.entity_id
_entity_poly.type
_entity_poly.pdbx_seq_one_letter_code
_entity_poly.pdbx_strand_id
1 'polypeptide(L)'
;MPFHSNAPKKIAMLLLLTIALPLLDGAVLGSASGEDGSRAIFDGKSLDGWEGNQKLWRVENGVLIGETTTPLEKTTYLIWRQGTVDDFELTLSYRITGGNSGIQYRSQDLGEFRVTGYQADMESGKNHSGILYEQGGRGIVTKRGERVTLDTAGVKKQDGPIGTSEDLQSVIKSGGWNQYRIVARGNHLQHFINGTLMSETTDNDKGKQSFSGILAFQLHAGQPMKVEFKDIRLKRLRLTDSRKKLLLLAGRASHAQGAHEFRAGCLLFQKCLRKSIGEELITAV
;
A
#
# COMPACT_ATOMS: atom_id res chain seq x y z
N MET A 1 36.49 -56.96 4.17
CA MET A 1 35.76 -56.29 5.26
C MET A 1 35.22 -55.00 4.68
N PRO A 2 33.91 -54.84 4.49
CA PRO A 2 33.34 -53.59 3.96
C PRO A 2 32.92 -52.66 5.11
N PHE A 3 33.30 -51.40 4.98
CA PHE A 3 32.88 -50.32 5.87
C PHE A 3 31.42 -49.91 5.59
N HIS A 4 30.56 -50.01 6.58
CA HIS A 4 29.21 -49.49 6.54
C HIS A 4 29.22 -47.98 6.86
N SER A 5 28.77 -47.18 5.91
CA SER A 5 28.49 -45.76 6.06
C SER A 5 27.11 -45.60 6.70
N ASN A 6 27.06 -45.11 7.93
CA ASN A 6 25.84 -44.70 8.59
C ASN A 6 25.56 -43.22 8.29
N ALA A 7 24.55 -42.96 7.46
CA ALA A 7 24.00 -41.62 7.28
C ALA A 7 23.01 -41.29 8.42
N PRO A 8 23.03 -40.09 8.99
CA PRO A 8 22.10 -39.73 10.08
C PRO A 8 20.68 -39.49 9.53
N LYS A 9 19.71 -40.21 10.09
CA LYS A 9 18.29 -40.00 9.87
C LYS A 9 17.90 -38.66 10.43
N LYS A 10 17.41 -37.76 9.57
CA LYS A 10 16.77 -36.51 9.98
C LYS A 10 15.42 -36.82 10.64
N ILE A 11 15.37 -36.66 11.96
CA ILE A 11 14.13 -36.75 12.74
C ILE A 11 13.42 -35.40 12.54
N ALA A 12 12.32 -35.42 11.80
CA ALA A 12 11.38 -34.29 11.76
C ALA A 12 10.55 -34.33 13.04
N MET A 13 10.86 -33.45 13.99
CA MET A 13 10.09 -33.27 15.20
C MET A 13 8.89 -32.37 14.90
N LEU A 14 7.74 -33.00 14.69
CA LEU A 14 6.45 -32.31 14.55
C LEU A 14 5.95 -31.95 15.95
N LEU A 15 6.14 -30.69 16.36
CA LEU A 15 5.59 -30.20 17.63
C LEU A 15 4.12 -29.79 17.40
N LEU A 16 3.20 -30.70 17.71
CA LEU A 16 1.76 -30.39 17.79
C LEU A 16 1.51 -29.71 19.14
N LEU A 17 1.41 -28.38 19.13
CA LEU A 17 0.95 -27.62 20.29
C LEU A 17 -0.57 -27.45 20.19
N THR A 18 -1.35 -28.34 20.82
CA THR A 18 -2.80 -28.17 20.98
C THR A 18 -3.05 -27.20 22.13
N ILE A 19 -3.40 -25.97 21.79
CA ILE A 19 -3.91 -25.00 22.78
C ILE A 19 -5.44 -25.01 22.67
N ALA A 20 -6.10 -25.48 23.71
CA ALA A 20 -7.54 -25.32 23.89
C ALA A 20 -7.86 -23.83 24.09
N LEU A 21 -8.55 -23.22 23.14
CA LEU A 21 -9.08 -21.87 23.27
C LEU A 21 -10.42 -21.93 24.01
N PRO A 22 -10.63 -21.11 25.07
CA PRO A 22 -11.97 -20.81 25.53
C PRO A 22 -12.66 -19.90 24.52
N LEU A 23 -13.87 -20.27 24.13
CA LEU A 23 -14.79 -19.42 23.35
C LEU A 23 -15.10 -18.17 24.21
N LEU A 24 -14.52 -17.04 23.83
CA LEU A 24 -14.92 -15.72 24.28
C LEU A 24 -15.69 -15.09 23.14
N ASP A 25 -17.01 -14.97 23.29
CA ASP A 25 -17.88 -14.12 22.48
C ASP A 25 -17.45 -12.65 22.64
N GLY A 26 -16.50 -12.25 21.82
CA GLY A 26 -16.15 -10.87 21.58
C GLY A 26 -16.60 -10.52 20.17
N ALA A 27 -17.72 -9.81 20.03
CA ALA A 27 -18.16 -9.26 18.76
C ALA A 27 -17.05 -8.37 18.20
N VAL A 28 -16.22 -8.94 17.32
CA VAL A 28 -15.39 -8.18 16.41
C VAL A 28 -16.37 -7.50 15.45
N LEU A 29 -16.54 -6.19 15.59
CA LEU A 29 -17.20 -5.36 14.57
C LEU A 29 -16.36 -5.46 13.28
N GLY A 30 -16.56 -6.54 12.54
CA GLY A 30 -16.03 -6.71 11.22
C GLY A 30 -16.73 -5.70 10.30
N SER A 31 -15.97 -4.78 9.71
CA SER A 31 -16.48 -3.99 8.59
C SER A 31 -17.04 -4.95 7.55
N ALA A 32 -18.33 -4.78 7.18
CA ALA A 32 -19.00 -5.66 6.22
C ALA A 32 -18.16 -5.74 4.94
N SER A 33 -17.76 -6.97 4.58
CA SER A 33 -17.16 -7.22 3.28
C SER A 33 -18.24 -7.00 2.21
N GLY A 34 -17.92 -6.24 1.16
CA GLY A 34 -18.79 -6.14 -0.01
C GLY A 34 -18.93 -7.49 -0.69
N GLU A 35 -19.99 -7.68 -1.48
CA GLU A 35 -20.25 -8.92 -2.25
C GLU A 35 -19.04 -9.33 -3.12
N ASP A 36 -18.23 -8.37 -3.54
CA ASP A 36 -17.00 -8.56 -4.34
C ASP A 36 -15.75 -8.92 -3.52
N GLY A 37 -15.86 -9.10 -2.18
CA GLY A 37 -14.78 -9.40 -1.26
C GLY A 37 -13.92 -8.17 -0.88
N SER A 38 -14.31 -6.95 -1.26
CA SER A 38 -13.68 -5.72 -0.79
C SER A 38 -14.18 -5.33 0.60
N ARG A 39 -13.33 -4.70 1.40
CA ARG A 39 -13.71 -4.15 2.72
C ARG A 39 -13.44 -2.65 2.78
N ALA A 40 -14.27 -1.91 3.50
CA ALA A 40 -13.96 -0.54 3.84
C ALA A 40 -12.75 -0.49 4.80
N ILE A 41 -11.81 0.40 4.55
CA ILE A 41 -10.64 0.66 5.41
C ILE A 41 -10.68 2.07 6.02
N PHE A 42 -11.78 2.77 5.80
CA PHE A 42 -12.14 4.03 6.43
C PHE A 42 -13.61 3.95 6.84
N ASP A 43 -13.91 4.33 8.07
CA ASP A 43 -15.24 4.19 8.67
C ASP A 43 -16.15 5.38 8.40
N GLY A 44 -15.61 6.47 7.82
CA GLY A 44 -16.31 7.74 7.60
C GLY A 44 -16.56 8.56 8.87
N LYS A 45 -16.03 8.17 10.03
CA LYS A 45 -16.32 8.80 11.32
C LYS A 45 -15.09 9.33 12.03
N SER A 46 -13.98 8.58 11.96
CA SER A 46 -12.77 8.88 12.72
C SER A 46 -11.51 8.62 11.89
N LEU A 47 -10.35 9.00 12.43
CA LEU A 47 -9.04 8.60 11.91
C LEU A 47 -8.54 7.29 12.53
N ASP A 48 -9.41 6.48 13.14
CA ASP A 48 -9.04 5.21 13.75
C ASP A 48 -8.43 4.26 12.70
N GLY A 49 -7.24 3.76 13.00
CA GLY A 49 -6.45 2.95 12.07
C GLY A 49 -5.64 3.77 11.07
N TRP A 50 -5.65 5.10 11.17
CA TRP A 50 -4.85 6.02 10.37
C TRP A 50 -3.99 6.90 11.28
N GLU A 51 -2.76 7.17 10.89
CA GLU A 51 -1.83 7.98 11.66
C GLU A 51 -1.16 9.04 10.78
N GLY A 52 -1.20 10.29 11.24
CA GLY A 52 -0.64 11.44 10.57
C GLY A 52 -0.67 12.68 11.48
N ASN A 53 -0.25 13.81 10.95
CA ASN A 53 -0.33 15.08 11.70
C ASN A 53 -1.79 15.52 11.85
N GLN A 54 -2.35 15.37 13.04
CA GLN A 54 -3.76 15.69 13.35
C GLN A 54 -4.13 17.17 13.15
N LYS A 55 -3.17 18.07 13.02
CA LYS A 55 -3.45 19.48 12.65
C LYS A 55 -3.77 19.64 11.16
N LEU A 56 -3.42 18.65 10.34
CA LEU A 56 -3.57 18.70 8.89
C LEU A 56 -4.64 17.72 8.38
N TRP A 57 -4.97 16.69 9.17
CA TRP A 57 -5.91 15.64 8.79
C TRP A 57 -7.09 15.58 9.75
N ARG A 58 -8.31 15.47 9.21
CA ARG A 58 -9.56 15.38 9.97
C ARG A 58 -10.62 14.60 9.20
N VAL A 59 -11.71 14.30 9.87
CA VAL A 59 -12.90 13.69 9.27
C VAL A 59 -14.08 14.64 9.46
N GLU A 60 -14.78 14.96 8.38
CA GLU A 60 -16.01 15.77 8.40
C GLU A 60 -17.04 15.18 7.44
N ASN A 61 -18.27 14.97 7.91
CA ASN A 61 -19.41 14.51 7.09
C ASN A 61 -19.09 13.25 6.24
N GLY A 62 -18.40 12.28 6.80
CA GLY A 62 -18.04 11.03 6.10
C GLY A 62 -16.84 11.15 5.17
N VAL A 63 -16.15 12.28 5.17
CA VAL A 63 -15.02 12.58 4.30
C VAL A 63 -13.75 12.71 5.13
N LEU A 64 -12.68 12.02 4.71
CA LEU A 64 -11.34 12.18 5.21
C LEU A 64 -10.70 13.36 4.47
N ILE A 65 -10.26 14.39 5.21
CA ILE A 65 -9.78 15.65 4.66
C ILE A 65 -8.34 15.88 5.09
N GLY A 66 -7.47 16.11 4.13
CA GLY A 66 -6.14 16.66 4.30
C GLY A 66 -6.10 18.11 3.80
N GLU A 67 -5.66 19.05 4.63
CA GLU A 67 -5.72 20.47 4.28
C GLU A 67 -4.56 21.25 4.89
N THR A 68 -4.03 22.18 4.11
CA THR A 68 -3.08 23.19 4.55
C THR A 68 -3.63 24.57 4.20
N THR A 69 -3.62 25.48 5.17
CA THR A 69 -4.06 26.88 4.98
C THR A 69 -2.90 27.82 4.74
N THR A 70 -1.67 27.37 4.98
CA THR A 70 -0.41 28.06 4.74
C THR A 70 0.52 27.12 3.93
N PRO A 71 1.55 27.66 3.28
CA PRO A 71 2.52 26.83 2.58
C PRO A 71 3.12 25.77 3.50
N LEU A 72 3.17 24.53 3.01
CA LEU A 72 3.77 23.41 3.71
C LEU A 72 5.24 23.25 3.29
N GLU A 73 6.15 23.27 4.26
CA GLU A 73 7.59 23.18 3.97
C GLU A 73 8.03 21.79 3.52
N LYS A 74 7.43 20.75 4.10
CA LYS A 74 7.79 19.35 3.85
C LYS A 74 6.55 18.51 3.60
N THR A 75 6.63 17.67 2.58
CA THR A 75 5.62 16.66 2.31
C THR A 75 5.41 15.75 3.52
N THR A 76 4.13 15.49 3.85
CA THR A 76 3.72 14.63 4.96
C THR A 76 2.60 13.69 4.55
N TYR A 77 2.40 12.64 5.32
CA TYR A 77 1.48 11.56 4.95
C TYR A 77 0.54 11.20 6.09
N LEU A 78 -0.67 10.76 5.72
CA LEU A 78 -1.58 10.00 6.58
C LEU A 78 -1.41 8.53 6.26
N ILE A 79 -0.91 7.75 7.20
CA ILE A 79 -0.52 6.35 7.00
C ILE A 79 -1.59 5.43 7.56
N TRP A 80 -2.05 4.47 6.75
CA TRP A 80 -2.93 3.40 7.22
C TRP A 80 -2.15 2.37 8.05
N ARG A 81 -2.56 2.16 9.32
CA ARG A 81 -1.85 1.34 10.31
C ARG A 81 -2.45 -0.06 10.52
N GLN A 82 -3.54 -0.39 9.85
CA GLN A 82 -4.19 -1.70 10.03
C GLN A 82 -3.65 -2.78 9.09
N GLY A 83 -2.41 -2.64 8.63
CA GLY A 83 -1.69 -3.64 7.86
C GLY A 83 -0.90 -3.10 6.69
N THR A 84 -0.42 -4.01 5.85
CA THR A 84 0.28 -3.73 4.59
C THR A 84 -0.54 -4.23 3.42
N VAL A 85 -0.24 -3.78 2.21
CA VAL A 85 -0.81 -4.29 0.96
C VAL A 85 0.24 -5.01 0.14
N ASP A 86 -0.17 -6.11 -0.47
CA ASP A 86 0.62 -6.93 -1.41
C ASP A 86 -0.03 -6.92 -2.79
N ASP A 87 -0.68 -8.00 -3.21
CA ASP A 87 -1.55 -8.00 -4.39
C ASP A 87 -2.94 -7.51 -3.96
N PHE A 88 -3.38 -6.41 -4.54
CA PHE A 88 -4.61 -5.75 -4.11
C PHE A 88 -5.30 -4.97 -5.24
N GLU A 89 -6.55 -4.64 -4.98
CA GLU A 89 -7.29 -3.59 -5.65
C GLU A 89 -7.75 -2.59 -4.58
N LEU A 90 -7.43 -1.32 -4.77
CA LEU A 90 -7.91 -0.20 -3.95
C LEU A 90 -8.83 0.66 -4.79
N THR A 91 -10.00 0.97 -4.26
CA THR A 91 -10.92 1.94 -4.85
C THR A 91 -11.25 3.01 -3.83
N LEU A 92 -11.36 4.24 -4.29
CA LEU A 92 -11.78 5.37 -3.47
C LEU A 92 -12.32 6.52 -4.34
N SER A 93 -13.09 7.40 -3.73
CA SER A 93 -13.43 8.68 -4.31
C SER A 93 -12.49 9.76 -3.77
N TYR A 94 -11.97 10.62 -4.65
CA TYR A 94 -11.14 11.75 -4.26
C TYR A 94 -11.61 13.05 -4.91
N ARG A 95 -11.30 14.17 -4.24
CA ARG A 95 -11.42 15.52 -4.76
C ARG A 95 -10.22 16.32 -4.29
N ILE A 96 -9.67 17.16 -5.17
CA ILE A 96 -8.48 17.97 -4.85
C ILE A 96 -8.69 19.41 -5.31
N THR A 97 -8.30 20.35 -4.44
CA THR A 97 -8.30 21.79 -4.70
C THR A 97 -6.92 22.33 -4.35
N GLY A 98 -6.24 22.90 -5.33
CA GLY A 98 -4.86 23.35 -5.19
C GLY A 98 -3.86 22.18 -5.07
N GLY A 99 -2.63 22.38 -5.49
CA GLY A 99 -1.51 21.50 -5.26
C GLY A 99 -1.57 20.12 -5.91
N ASN A 100 -0.78 19.22 -5.31
CA ASN A 100 -0.62 17.82 -5.70
C ASN A 100 -0.80 16.92 -4.47
N SER A 101 -1.27 15.72 -4.68
CA SER A 101 -1.40 14.67 -3.69
C SER A 101 -1.14 13.32 -4.35
N GLY A 102 -1.19 12.25 -3.58
CA GLY A 102 -1.01 10.90 -4.09
C GLY A 102 -1.38 9.83 -3.09
N ILE A 103 -1.60 8.64 -3.62
CA ILE A 103 -1.84 7.43 -2.86
C ILE A 103 -0.57 6.60 -2.89
N GLN A 104 0.15 6.54 -1.78
CA GLN A 104 1.29 5.67 -1.60
C GLN A 104 0.81 4.23 -1.38
N TYR A 105 1.44 3.26 -2.05
CA TYR A 105 1.14 1.84 -1.88
C TYR A 105 2.40 0.99 -2.02
N ARG A 106 2.43 -0.16 -1.35
CA ARG A 106 3.63 -1.00 -1.23
C ARG A 106 4.87 -0.20 -0.84
N SER A 107 4.65 0.86 -0.06
CA SER A 107 5.64 1.86 0.31
C SER A 107 6.25 1.57 1.68
N GLN A 108 7.30 2.28 2.04
CA GLN A 108 8.00 2.16 3.31
C GLN A 108 7.76 3.40 4.16
N ASP A 109 7.50 3.18 5.45
CA ASP A 109 7.45 4.22 6.47
C ASP A 109 8.87 4.57 6.93
N LEU A 110 9.26 5.81 6.78
CA LEU A 110 10.55 6.35 7.20
C LEU A 110 10.51 7.01 8.57
N GLY A 111 9.34 6.96 9.24
CA GLY A 111 9.09 7.70 10.47
C GLY A 111 8.73 9.16 10.23
N GLU A 112 8.18 9.81 11.27
CA GLU A 112 7.79 11.23 11.23
C GLU A 112 6.83 11.56 10.07
N PHE A 113 5.93 10.64 9.73
CA PHE A 113 4.99 10.76 8.61
C PHE A 113 5.66 10.99 7.26
N ARG A 114 6.86 10.45 7.07
CA ARG A 114 7.58 10.41 5.80
C ARG A 114 7.48 9.03 5.18
N VAL A 115 7.31 8.98 3.86
CA VAL A 115 7.08 7.73 3.14
C VAL A 115 7.93 7.72 1.86
N THR A 116 8.39 6.54 1.44
CA THR A 116 9.06 6.31 0.15
C THR A 116 8.46 5.10 -0.54
N GLY A 117 8.41 5.10 -1.87
CA GLY A 117 7.90 4.00 -2.69
C GLY A 117 6.90 4.44 -3.75
N TYR A 118 6.10 3.50 -4.26
CA TYR A 118 5.14 3.75 -5.34
C TYR A 118 4.03 4.70 -4.91
N GLN A 119 3.69 5.63 -5.80
CA GLN A 119 2.64 6.61 -5.62
C GLN A 119 1.76 6.72 -6.87
N ALA A 120 0.46 6.61 -6.67
CA ALA A 120 -0.54 6.94 -7.67
C ALA A 120 -0.91 8.42 -7.49
N ASP A 121 -0.45 9.26 -8.41
CA ASP A 121 -0.57 10.72 -8.30
C ASP A 121 -1.94 11.23 -8.67
N MET A 122 -2.31 12.35 -8.02
CA MET A 122 -3.43 13.20 -8.35
C MET A 122 -3.07 14.66 -8.11
N GLU A 123 -3.55 15.56 -8.94
CA GLU A 123 -3.32 16.99 -8.78
C GLU A 123 -4.52 17.83 -9.23
N SER A 124 -4.54 19.09 -8.83
CA SER A 124 -5.52 20.07 -9.32
C SER A 124 -5.20 20.58 -10.74
N GLY A 125 -3.98 20.33 -11.20
CA GLY A 125 -3.48 20.68 -12.54
C GLY A 125 -3.84 19.63 -13.61
N LYS A 126 -3.02 19.60 -14.69
CA LYS A 126 -3.28 18.75 -15.85
C LYS A 126 -2.16 17.76 -16.20
N ASN A 127 -1.11 17.63 -15.39
CA ASN A 127 0.11 16.93 -15.80
C ASN A 127 0.30 15.58 -15.10
N HIS A 128 -0.02 15.47 -13.80
CA HIS A 128 0.44 14.35 -12.98
C HIS A 128 -0.68 13.37 -12.55
N SER A 129 -1.97 13.75 -12.66
CA SER A 129 -3.03 12.80 -12.28
C SER A 129 -2.96 11.53 -13.11
N GLY A 130 -2.93 10.37 -12.43
CA GLY A 130 -2.90 9.04 -13.05
C GLY A 130 -1.52 8.51 -13.43
N ILE A 131 -0.43 9.22 -13.14
CA ILE A 131 0.93 8.71 -13.33
C ILE A 131 1.32 7.72 -12.22
N LEU A 132 2.31 6.86 -12.50
CA LEU A 132 3.07 6.16 -11.46
C LEU A 132 4.32 6.97 -11.14
N TYR A 133 4.39 7.45 -9.91
CA TYR A 133 5.56 8.10 -9.35
C TYR A 133 6.21 7.20 -8.28
N GLU A 134 7.51 7.33 -8.08
CA GLU A 134 8.20 6.67 -6.97
C GLU A 134 8.85 7.71 -6.08
N GLN A 135 8.22 7.94 -4.93
CA GLN A 135 8.67 8.91 -3.93
C GLN A 135 10.01 8.50 -3.33
N GLY A 136 10.99 9.39 -3.39
CA GLY A 136 12.34 9.13 -2.88
C GLY A 136 13.13 8.09 -3.68
N GLY A 137 12.66 7.74 -4.88
CA GLY A 137 13.28 6.75 -5.76
C GLY A 137 13.45 7.27 -7.19
N ARG A 138 12.82 6.57 -8.16
CA ARG A 138 12.98 6.83 -9.61
C ARG A 138 12.24 8.06 -10.13
N GLY A 139 11.39 8.72 -9.31
CA GLY A 139 10.56 9.83 -9.77
C GLY A 139 9.40 9.33 -10.64
N ILE A 140 9.15 9.96 -11.80
CA ILE A 140 8.11 9.53 -12.72
C ILE A 140 8.53 8.22 -13.41
N VAL A 141 7.92 7.11 -12.97
CA VAL A 141 8.14 5.77 -13.54
C VAL A 141 7.34 5.62 -14.83
N THR A 142 6.05 5.98 -14.81
CA THR A 142 5.16 5.85 -15.98
C THR A 142 4.26 7.07 -16.06
N LYS A 143 4.24 7.73 -17.21
CA LYS A 143 3.37 8.89 -17.44
C LYS A 143 1.94 8.45 -17.77
N ARG A 144 0.99 9.38 -17.62
CA ARG A 144 -0.37 9.17 -18.12
C ARG A 144 -0.35 8.95 -19.63
N GLY A 145 -1.05 7.90 -20.05
CA GLY A 145 -1.11 7.47 -21.44
C GLY A 145 -0.06 6.45 -21.85
N GLU A 146 0.88 6.12 -20.95
CA GLU A 146 1.95 5.15 -21.23
C GLU A 146 1.65 3.76 -20.65
N ARG A 147 2.07 2.74 -21.42
CA ARG A 147 2.29 1.37 -20.94
C ARG A 147 3.79 1.11 -20.99
N VAL A 148 4.37 0.69 -19.86
CA VAL A 148 5.82 0.59 -19.68
C VAL A 148 6.20 -0.73 -19.02
N THR A 149 7.25 -1.35 -19.54
CA THR A 149 7.99 -2.43 -18.88
C THR A 149 9.37 -1.91 -18.45
N LEU A 150 9.71 -2.05 -17.18
CA LEU A 150 11.08 -1.93 -16.69
C LEU A 150 11.73 -3.31 -16.71
N ASP A 151 12.92 -3.42 -17.26
CA ASP A 151 13.69 -4.66 -17.23
C ASP A 151 14.34 -4.92 -15.86
N THR A 152 15.10 -5.99 -15.72
CA THR A 152 15.72 -6.37 -14.45
C THR A 152 16.80 -5.40 -13.96
N ALA A 153 17.25 -4.47 -14.80
CA ALA A 153 18.20 -3.40 -14.48
C ALA A 153 17.49 -2.02 -14.33
N GLY A 154 16.15 -2.00 -14.45
CA GLY A 154 15.36 -0.78 -14.37
C GLY A 154 15.35 0.06 -15.65
N VAL A 155 15.80 -0.49 -16.77
CA VAL A 155 15.74 0.20 -18.07
C VAL A 155 14.29 0.19 -18.55
N LYS A 156 13.80 1.40 -18.86
CA LYS A 156 12.42 1.63 -19.32
C LYS A 156 12.24 1.29 -20.80
N LYS A 157 11.28 0.41 -21.09
CA LYS A 157 10.79 0.13 -22.42
C LYS A 157 9.32 0.56 -22.51
N GLN A 158 8.96 1.29 -23.53
CA GLN A 158 7.58 1.66 -23.82
C GLN A 158 6.91 0.55 -24.64
N ASP A 159 5.81 0.00 -24.16
CA ASP A 159 5.10 -1.12 -24.79
C ASP A 159 3.91 -0.68 -25.65
N GLY A 160 3.72 0.64 -25.78
CA GLY A 160 2.69 1.27 -26.58
C GLY A 160 1.84 2.27 -25.81
N PRO A 161 1.08 3.13 -26.49
CA PRO A 161 0.21 4.10 -25.86
C PRO A 161 -1.05 3.44 -25.31
N ILE A 162 -1.58 3.99 -24.20
CA ILE A 162 -2.95 3.74 -23.72
C ILE A 162 -3.90 4.73 -24.39
N GLY A 163 -3.45 5.98 -24.57
CA GLY A 163 -4.16 7.08 -25.15
C GLY A 163 -3.34 8.36 -25.09
N THR A 164 -3.81 9.45 -25.63
CA THR A 164 -3.14 10.73 -25.45
C THR A 164 -3.35 11.26 -24.02
N SER A 165 -2.38 11.99 -23.51
CA SER A 165 -2.49 12.59 -22.17
C SER A 165 -3.68 13.54 -22.07
N GLU A 166 -4.01 14.24 -23.14
CA GLU A 166 -5.12 15.19 -23.26
C GLU A 166 -6.47 14.48 -23.20
N ASP A 167 -6.66 13.40 -23.98
CA ASP A 167 -7.89 12.62 -23.96
C ASP A 167 -8.14 12.02 -22.57
N LEU A 168 -7.10 11.46 -21.97
CA LEU A 168 -7.16 10.88 -20.62
C LEU A 168 -7.38 11.96 -19.55
N GLN A 169 -6.88 13.19 -19.75
CA GLN A 169 -7.18 14.32 -18.86
C GLN A 169 -8.66 14.71 -18.93
N SER A 170 -9.29 14.59 -20.07
CA SER A 170 -10.69 15.03 -20.28
C SER A 170 -11.69 14.28 -19.41
N VAL A 171 -11.37 13.04 -18.98
CA VAL A 171 -12.24 12.26 -18.09
C VAL A 171 -12.13 12.67 -16.62
N ILE A 172 -11.13 13.49 -16.26
CA ILE A 172 -10.89 13.93 -14.89
C ILE A 172 -11.71 15.18 -14.60
N LYS A 173 -12.56 15.11 -13.58
CA LYS A 173 -13.43 16.20 -13.15
C LYS A 173 -12.63 17.16 -12.26
N SER A 174 -12.18 18.29 -12.82
CA SER A 174 -11.45 19.33 -12.07
C SER A 174 -12.29 19.87 -10.92
N GLY A 175 -11.75 19.82 -9.69
CA GLY A 175 -12.45 20.24 -8.46
C GLY A 175 -13.68 19.40 -8.10
N GLY A 176 -14.01 18.39 -8.88
CA GLY A 176 -15.12 17.46 -8.64
C GLY A 176 -14.66 16.12 -8.04
N TRP A 177 -15.64 15.30 -7.62
CA TRP A 177 -15.35 13.94 -7.17
C TRP A 177 -14.97 13.06 -8.36
N ASN A 178 -13.82 12.39 -8.23
CA ASN A 178 -13.29 11.38 -9.14
C ASN A 178 -13.13 10.07 -8.40
N GLN A 179 -13.35 8.95 -9.09
CA GLN A 179 -13.00 7.63 -8.57
C GLN A 179 -11.56 7.32 -8.96
N TYR A 180 -10.73 6.95 -8.00
CA TYR A 180 -9.42 6.34 -8.26
C TYR A 180 -9.49 4.83 -8.00
N ARG A 181 -8.93 4.03 -8.90
CA ARG A 181 -8.75 2.58 -8.73
C ARG A 181 -7.31 2.21 -9.03
N ILE A 182 -6.66 1.53 -8.10
CA ILE A 182 -5.31 0.99 -8.23
C ILE A 182 -5.42 -0.52 -8.23
N VAL A 183 -4.82 -1.19 -9.21
CA VAL A 183 -4.66 -2.65 -9.24
C VAL A 183 -3.18 -2.98 -9.25
N ALA A 184 -2.73 -3.76 -8.27
CA ALA A 184 -1.37 -4.25 -8.16
C ALA A 184 -1.39 -5.78 -8.05
N ARG A 185 -0.86 -6.48 -9.06
CA ARG A 185 -0.71 -7.94 -9.10
C ARG A 185 0.72 -8.29 -9.45
N GLY A 186 1.43 -8.99 -8.53
CA GLY A 186 2.83 -9.22 -8.75
C GLY A 186 3.56 -7.91 -9.02
N ASN A 187 4.28 -7.86 -10.11
CA ASN A 187 5.00 -6.68 -10.60
C ASN A 187 4.20 -5.81 -11.58
N HIS A 188 2.92 -6.12 -11.79
CA HIS A 188 2.04 -5.41 -12.71
C HIS A 188 1.15 -4.43 -11.96
N LEU A 189 1.25 -3.15 -12.32
CA LEU A 189 0.64 -2.00 -11.65
C LEU A 189 -0.21 -1.22 -12.64
N GLN A 190 -1.47 -0.96 -12.30
CA GLN A 190 -2.40 -0.22 -13.14
C GLN A 190 -3.12 0.86 -12.33
N HIS A 191 -3.19 2.07 -12.89
CA HIS A 191 -3.92 3.20 -12.32
C HIS A 191 -5.10 3.57 -13.22
N PHE A 192 -6.29 3.70 -12.62
CA PHE A 192 -7.50 4.09 -13.31
C PHE A 192 -8.12 5.31 -12.62
N ILE A 193 -8.64 6.24 -13.42
CA ILE A 193 -9.47 7.35 -12.93
C ILE A 193 -10.78 7.34 -13.71
N ASN A 194 -11.90 7.38 -12.98
CA ASN A 194 -13.26 7.32 -13.52
C ASN A 194 -13.48 6.12 -14.49
N GLY A 195 -12.89 4.98 -14.15
CA GLY A 195 -12.96 3.75 -14.94
C GLY A 195 -11.98 3.68 -16.12
N THR A 196 -11.30 4.76 -16.47
CA THR A 196 -10.36 4.84 -17.58
C THR A 196 -8.93 4.52 -17.12
N LEU A 197 -8.24 3.62 -17.81
CA LEU A 197 -6.83 3.30 -17.54
C LEU A 197 -5.95 4.52 -17.86
N MET A 198 -5.16 4.96 -16.89
CA MET A 198 -4.31 6.14 -17.00
C MET A 198 -2.85 5.79 -17.26
N SER A 199 -2.35 4.79 -16.55
CA SER A 199 -0.98 4.28 -16.68
C SER A 199 -0.91 2.80 -16.34
N GLU A 200 0.03 2.09 -16.96
CA GLU A 200 0.25 0.68 -16.77
C GLU A 200 1.74 0.38 -16.74
N THR A 201 2.20 -0.34 -15.72
CA THR A 201 3.61 -0.61 -15.50
C THR A 201 3.83 -2.08 -15.18
N THR A 202 4.78 -2.72 -15.88
CA THR A 202 5.38 -3.99 -15.45
C THR A 202 6.77 -3.70 -14.93
N ASP A 203 6.97 -3.79 -13.62
CA ASP A 203 8.23 -3.44 -12.97
C ASP A 203 9.03 -4.72 -12.66
N ASN A 204 10.08 -4.98 -13.46
CA ASN A 204 11.01 -6.08 -13.23
C ASN A 204 12.34 -5.60 -12.61
N ASP A 205 12.47 -4.34 -12.22
CA ASP A 205 13.68 -3.80 -11.59
C ASP A 205 13.93 -4.45 -10.24
N LYS A 206 14.79 -5.47 -10.21
CA LYS A 206 15.08 -6.27 -9.01
C LYS A 206 15.65 -5.45 -7.84
N GLY A 207 16.22 -4.29 -8.12
CA GLY A 207 16.77 -3.40 -7.10
C GLY A 207 15.74 -2.48 -6.46
N LYS A 208 14.57 -2.26 -7.11
CA LYS A 208 13.62 -1.21 -6.69
C LYS A 208 12.16 -1.62 -6.69
N GLN A 209 11.80 -2.72 -7.38
CA GLN A 209 10.43 -3.22 -7.35
C GLN A 209 9.98 -3.53 -5.92
N SER A 210 8.72 -3.33 -5.62
CA SER A 210 8.15 -3.63 -4.31
C SER A 210 6.85 -4.43 -4.45
N PHE A 211 6.75 -5.52 -3.70
CA PHE A 211 5.58 -6.42 -3.72
C PHE A 211 4.68 -6.26 -2.51
N SER A 212 5.12 -5.54 -1.48
CA SER A 212 4.30 -5.26 -0.30
C SER A 212 4.79 -4.03 0.46
N GLY A 213 3.90 -3.39 1.20
CA GLY A 213 4.23 -2.24 2.03
C GLY A 213 2.98 -1.53 2.52
N ILE A 214 3.16 -0.33 3.08
CA ILE A 214 2.07 0.48 3.62
C ILE A 214 1.25 1.16 2.53
N LEU A 215 0.03 1.60 2.94
CA LEU A 215 -0.79 2.59 2.25
C LEU A 215 -0.69 3.93 2.97
N ALA A 216 -0.64 5.03 2.23
CA ALA A 216 -0.70 6.37 2.81
C ALA A 216 -1.26 7.39 1.81
N PHE A 217 -1.81 8.50 2.32
CA PHE A 217 -2.25 9.65 1.55
C PHE A 217 -1.32 10.84 1.78
N GLN A 218 -1.02 11.55 0.71
CA GLN A 218 -0.03 12.63 0.71
C GLN A 218 -0.70 14.01 0.91
N LEU A 219 -0.03 14.87 1.71
CA LEU A 219 -0.07 16.32 1.57
C LEU A 219 1.29 16.80 1.08
N HIS A 220 1.32 17.29 -0.16
CA HIS A 220 2.55 17.71 -0.81
C HIS A 220 3.04 19.05 -0.27
N ALA A 221 4.36 19.20 -0.13
CA ALA A 221 4.98 20.49 0.19
C ALA A 221 4.65 21.53 -0.89
N GLY A 222 4.46 22.77 -0.51
CA GLY A 222 4.15 23.85 -1.43
C GLY A 222 2.99 24.72 -0.97
N GLN A 223 2.29 25.32 -1.93
CA GLN A 223 1.15 26.22 -1.67
C GLN A 223 0.00 25.52 -0.93
N PRO A 224 -0.87 26.29 -0.26
CA PRO A 224 -2.04 25.75 0.39
C PRO A 224 -2.86 24.85 -0.53
N MET A 225 -3.32 23.73 0.01
CA MET A 225 -4.06 22.73 -0.74
C MET A 225 -5.10 22.03 0.13
N LYS A 226 -6.09 21.43 -0.51
CA LYS A 226 -7.06 20.55 0.13
C LYS A 226 -7.25 19.30 -0.71
N VAL A 227 -7.13 18.13 -0.09
CA VAL A 227 -7.47 16.84 -0.69
C VAL A 227 -8.49 16.13 0.19
N GLU A 228 -9.45 15.50 -0.43
CA GLU A 228 -10.58 14.86 0.21
C GLU A 228 -10.74 13.44 -0.31
N PHE A 229 -11.00 12.48 0.60
CA PHE A 229 -11.16 11.07 0.29
C PHE A 229 -12.41 10.51 0.96
N LYS A 230 -13.11 9.60 0.28
CA LYS A 230 -14.23 8.82 0.83
C LYS A 230 -14.37 7.50 0.10
N ASP A 231 -15.25 6.63 0.59
CA ASP A 231 -15.56 5.33 -0.02
C ASP A 231 -14.32 4.46 -0.23
N ILE A 232 -13.38 4.50 0.73
CA ILE A 232 -12.07 3.85 0.63
C ILE A 232 -12.23 2.35 0.88
N ARG A 233 -12.07 1.54 -0.16
CA ARG A 233 -12.27 0.09 -0.12
C ARG A 233 -11.04 -0.64 -0.63
N LEU A 234 -10.63 -1.65 0.12
CA LEU A 234 -9.49 -2.51 -0.19
C LEU A 234 -9.95 -3.95 -0.42
N LYS A 235 -9.59 -4.50 -1.56
CA LYS A 235 -9.72 -5.92 -1.90
C LYS A 235 -8.34 -6.55 -1.96
N ARG A 236 -8.07 -7.54 -1.12
CA ARG A 236 -6.85 -8.33 -1.22
C ARG A 236 -7.02 -9.37 -2.30
N LEU A 237 -6.05 -9.46 -3.19
CA LEU A 237 -6.05 -10.41 -4.28
C LEU A 237 -5.23 -11.65 -3.90
N ARG A 238 -5.54 -12.78 -4.52
CA ARG A 238 -4.69 -13.98 -4.38
C ARG A 238 -3.40 -13.75 -5.16
N LEU A 239 -2.29 -14.21 -4.59
CA LEU A 239 -1.03 -14.28 -5.32
C LEU A 239 -1.17 -15.27 -6.48
N THR A 240 -0.71 -14.89 -7.66
CA THR A 240 -0.76 -15.70 -8.89
C THR A 240 0.61 -16.22 -9.30
N ASP A 241 1.64 -15.89 -8.54
CA ASP A 241 3.03 -16.29 -8.74
C ASP A 241 3.54 -17.23 -7.63
N SER A 242 4.84 -17.54 -7.64
CA SER A 242 5.46 -18.45 -6.66
C SER A 242 5.68 -17.86 -5.27
N ARG A 243 5.41 -16.56 -5.07
CA ARG A 243 5.59 -15.92 -3.75
C ARG A 243 4.72 -16.61 -2.69
N LYS A 244 5.26 -16.73 -1.49
CA LYS A 244 4.55 -17.29 -0.34
C LYS A 244 4.08 -16.17 0.57
N LYS A 245 2.90 -16.33 1.18
CA LYS A 245 2.39 -15.42 2.20
C LYS A 245 2.54 -16.06 3.58
N LEU A 246 3.23 -15.36 4.47
CA LEU A 246 3.36 -15.74 5.87
C LEU A 246 2.66 -14.68 6.72
N LEU A 247 1.69 -15.11 7.53
CA LEU A 247 1.03 -14.26 8.52
C LEU A 247 1.69 -14.46 9.87
N LEU A 248 2.23 -13.39 10.44
CA LEU A 248 2.75 -13.36 11.80
C LEU A 248 1.70 -12.74 12.71
N LEU A 249 1.24 -13.50 13.71
CA LEU A 249 0.23 -13.03 14.65
C LEU A 249 0.88 -12.70 15.99
N ALA A 250 0.77 -11.44 16.41
CA ALA A 250 1.17 -11.01 17.75
C ALA A 250 -0.05 -11.02 18.68
N GLY A 251 0.07 -11.66 19.84
CA GLY A 251 -0.94 -11.60 20.89
C GLY A 251 -0.99 -10.22 21.56
N ARG A 252 -1.99 -10.02 22.42
CA ARG A 252 -2.03 -8.84 23.31
C ARG A 252 -0.85 -8.88 24.28
N ALA A 253 -0.31 -7.70 24.62
CA ALA A 253 0.66 -7.57 25.68
C ALA A 253 0.07 -8.13 27.00
N SER A 254 0.75 -9.14 27.57
CA SER A 254 0.33 -9.82 28.81
C SER A 254 1.16 -9.39 30.01
N HIS A 255 2.21 -8.59 29.80
CA HIS A 255 3.16 -8.13 30.82
C HIS A 255 3.51 -6.66 30.59
N ALA A 256 4.24 -6.06 31.52
CA ALA A 256 4.72 -4.70 31.41
C ALA A 256 5.60 -4.51 30.15
N GLN A 257 5.70 -3.27 29.68
CA GLN A 257 6.55 -2.89 28.54
C GLN A 257 8.00 -3.39 28.74
N GLY A 258 8.55 -4.01 27.70
CA GLY A 258 9.91 -4.58 27.71
C GLY A 258 10.01 -6.03 28.21
N ALA A 259 8.93 -6.62 28.75
CA ALA A 259 8.97 -7.99 29.27
C ALA A 259 8.61 -9.06 28.21
N HIS A 260 7.56 -8.81 27.41
CA HIS A 260 7.12 -9.69 26.33
C HIS A 260 6.59 -8.87 25.16
N GLU A 261 7.48 -8.48 24.27
CA GLU A 261 7.18 -7.62 23.10
C GLU A 261 6.81 -8.48 21.88
N PHE A 262 5.65 -9.13 21.92
CA PHE A 262 5.19 -10.03 20.87
C PHE A 262 5.17 -9.36 19.49
N ARG A 263 4.67 -8.12 19.40
CA ARG A 263 4.63 -7.37 18.14
C ARG A 263 6.04 -7.03 17.65
N ALA A 264 6.93 -6.59 18.54
CA ALA A 264 8.33 -6.29 18.20
C ALA A 264 9.06 -7.54 17.70
N GLY A 265 8.81 -8.69 18.34
CA GLY A 265 9.32 -10.00 17.90
C GLY A 265 8.84 -10.38 16.50
N CYS A 266 7.55 -10.20 16.20
CA CYS A 266 7.00 -10.45 14.86
C CYS A 266 7.62 -9.51 13.83
N LEU A 267 7.78 -8.23 14.13
CA LEU A 267 8.40 -7.24 13.23
C LEU A 267 9.89 -7.54 12.97
N LEU A 268 10.62 -7.94 14.02
CA LEU A 268 12.02 -8.35 13.88
C LEU A 268 12.14 -9.61 13.01
N PHE A 269 11.30 -10.60 13.25
CA PHE A 269 11.27 -11.83 12.47
C PHE A 269 10.92 -11.56 11.00
N GLN A 270 9.91 -10.71 10.75
CA GLN A 270 9.58 -10.23 9.40
C GLN A 270 10.81 -9.61 8.71
N LYS A 271 11.54 -8.73 9.41
CA LYS A 271 12.74 -8.08 8.87
C LYS A 271 13.84 -9.09 8.54
N CYS A 272 14.05 -10.08 9.41
CA CYS A 272 15.03 -11.15 9.18
C CYS A 272 14.66 -12.01 7.97
N LEU A 273 13.39 -12.41 7.85
CA LEU A 273 12.90 -13.20 6.73
C LEU A 273 13.06 -12.47 5.40
N ARG A 274 12.68 -11.21 5.34
CA ARG A 274 12.85 -10.38 4.12
C ARG A 274 14.32 -10.29 3.69
N LYS A 275 15.24 -10.17 4.65
CA LYS A 275 16.68 -10.13 4.38
C LYS A 275 17.23 -11.45 3.89
N SER A 276 16.70 -12.58 4.38
CA SER A 276 17.25 -13.93 4.14
C SER A 276 16.64 -14.63 2.93
N ILE A 277 15.35 -14.39 2.64
CA ILE A 277 14.58 -15.12 1.62
C ILE A 277 14.23 -14.18 0.45
N GLY A 278 14.46 -12.87 0.62
CA GLY A 278 14.12 -11.87 -0.39
C GLY A 278 12.61 -11.67 -0.55
N GLU A 279 12.19 -11.33 -1.77
CA GLU A 279 10.80 -10.99 -2.07
C GLU A 279 9.90 -12.20 -2.40
N GLU A 280 10.45 -13.43 -2.34
CA GLU A 280 9.66 -14.65 -2.50
C GLU A 280 8.70 -14.89 -1.32
N LEU A 281 8.90 -14.17 -0.20
CA LEU A 281 8.07 -14.23 0.97
C LEU A 281 7.42 -12.87 1.27
N ILE A 282 6.10 -12.83 1.21
CA ILE A 282 5.31 -11.69 1.69
C ILE A 282 4.90 -11.98 3.13
N THR A 283 5.30 -11.10 4.05
CA THR A 283 4.91 -11.20 5.46
C THR A 283 3.97 -10.09 5.85
N ALA A 284 2.91 -10.43 6.58
CA ALA A 284 2.01 -9.49 7.25
C ALA A 284 2.13 -9.67 8.78
N VAL A 285 2.09 -8.59 9.55
CA VAL A 285 2.15 -8.59 11.01
C VAL A 285 0.93 -7.90 11.58
#